data_d35efcfebd11cafc6940e3f67a1cdbe3
#
_entry.id   d35efcfebd11cafc6940e3f67a1cdbe3
#
_cell.length_a   1.000
_cell.length_b   1.000
_cell.length_c   1.000
_cell.angle_alpha   90.00
_cell.angle_beta   90.00
_cell.angle_gamma   90.00
#
_symmetry.space_group_name_H-M   'P 1'
#
loop_
_entity.id
_entity.type
_entity.pdbx_description
1 polymer ?
#
loop_
_entity_poly.entity_id
_entity_poly.type
_entity_poly.pdbx_seq_one_letter_code
_entity_poly.pdbx_strand_id
1 'polypeptide(L)'
;MRVMTENPMGRQRSGWRYKLYRAGRGIQRNWGLYLLLLPAVVLLFCFNYLPMYGVQIAFRDFSPSQGIQGSPWVGLLNFQKFFNSFQSKNLIWNTVSLSLYSLIAGFPFPIILALMVNQIRVKRFKQVLQVVTYLPHFISTVVMVGIMLILLSPSNGIYGNLARVLGVQNPVNIMGEASAFQHVYVWSDVWQHAGWDSIIYIAALAAVDPSLYEAATVDGASKIQRLWHIDVPFLIPTAVILLIMRAGNVMNLGFEKVYLMQNPLNTSISEVISTYVYKIGMISNQYSLSAAVNLFNTVINFVLLLLINGFSKKLGDTSLW
;
A
#
# COMPACT_ATOMS: atom_id res chain seq x y z
N MET A 1 -44.25 30.04 -50.56
CA MET A 1 -42.86 30.39 -50.78
C MET A 1 -42.43 31.32 -49.63
N ARG A 2 -41.86 30.80 -48.55
CA ARG A 2 -41.36 31.60 -47.42
C ARG A 2 -39.95 31.03 -47.11
N VAL A 3 -38.98 31.84 -47.49
CA VAL A 3 -37.56 31.62 -47.28
C VAL A 3 -37.27 31.72 -45.79
N MET A 4 -36.84 30.61 -45.17
CA MET A 4 -36.27 30.65 -43.82
C MET A 4 -34.84 31.15 -43.92
N THR A 5 -34.61 32.32 -43.37
CA THR A 5 -33.27 32.89 -43.18
C THR A 5 -32.53 32.13 -42.09
N GLU A 6 -31.47 31.47 -42.47
CA GLU A 6 -30.46 30.92 -41.55
C GLU A 6 -29.87 32.05 -40.69
N ASN A 7 -29.80 31.77 -39.40
CA ASN A 7 -29.21 32.66 -38.42
C ASN A 7 -27.74 32.28 -38.20
N PRO A 8 -26.75 33.01 -38.75
CA PRO A 8 -25.33 32.69 -38.61
C PRO A 8 -24.72 33.42 -37.43
N MET A 9 -24.98 32.99 -36.18
CA MET A 9 -24.19 33.47 -35.06
C MET A 9 -24.07 32.48 -33.92
N GLY A 10 -23.30 31.43 -34.16
CA GLY A 10 -22.74 30.56 -33.16
C GLY A 10 -21.21 30.73 -33.06
N ARG A 11 -20.68 31.98 -32.97
CA ARG A 11 -19.27 32.16 -32.66
C ARG A 11 -19.05 31.75 -31.19
N GLN A 12 -18.53 30.56 -31.00
CA GLN A 12 -17.98 30.08 -29.72
C GLN A 12 -16.95 31.10 -29.22
N ARG A 13 -17.33 31.91 -28.27
CA ARG A 13 -16.39 32.75 -27.49
C ARG A 13 -15.61 31.82 -26.55
N SER A 14 -14.62 31.09 -27.05
CA SER A 14 -13.68 30.27 -26.28
C SER A 14 -12.53 31.10 -25.72
N GLY A 15 -12.86 32.24 -25.10
CA GLY A 15 -11.86 33.03 -24.41
C GLY A 15 -11.68 32.55 -22.96
N TRP A 16 -10.43 32.51 -22.48
CA TRP A 16 -10.10 32.22 -21.08
C TRP A 16 -10.93 33.07 -20.08
N ARG A 17 -11.29 34.30 -20.42
CA ARG A 17 -12.18 35.17 -19.66
C ARG A 17 -13.60 34.61 -19.48
N TYR A 18 -14.16 34.00 -20.53
CA TYR A 18 -15.48 33.35 -20.43
C TYR A 18 -15.44 32.10 -19.56
N LYS A 19 -14.35 31.31 -19.62
CA LYS A 19 -14.14 30.17 -18.73
C LYS A 19 -14.04 30.60 -17.28
N LEU A 20 -13.28 31.69 -16.98
CA LEU A 20 -13.15 32.23 -15.64
C LEU A 20 -14.49 32.81 -15.10
N TYR A 21 -15.24 33.52 -15.95
CA TYR A 21 -16.55 34.04 -15.56
C TYR A 21 -17.54 32.92 -15.24
N ARG A 22 -17.56 31.87 -16.05
CA ARG A 22 -18.41 30.69 -15.84
C ARG A 22 -17.97 29.90 -14.57
N ALA A 23 -16.67 29.79 -14.31
CA ALA A 23 -16.13 29.20 -13.08
C ALA A 23 -16.51 30.01 -11.84
N GLY A 24 -16.35 31.35 -11.88
CA GLY A 24 -16.75 32.23 -10.79
C GLY A 24 -18.24 32.16 -10.44
N ARG A 25 -19.11 32.12 -11.48
CA ARG A 25 -20.56 31.98 -11.28
C ARG A 25 -20.94 30.57 -10.77
N GLY A 26 -20.17 29.54 -11.15
CA GLY A 26 -20.29 28.19 -10.61
C GLY A 26 -19.96 28.13 -9.14
N ILE A 27 -18.86 28.80 -8.72
CA ILE A 27 -18.44 28.92 -7.33
C ILE A 27 -19.49 29.65 -6.50
N GLN A 28 -19.99 30.79 -6.98
CA GLN A 28 -21.04 31.55 -6.27
C GLN A 28 -22.33 30.74 -6.09
N ARG A 29 -22.74 29.97 -7.08
CA ARG A 29 -23.95 29.16 -7.01
C ARG A 29 -23.80 27.98 -6.06
N ASN A 30 -22.60 27.44 -5.93
CA ASN A 30 -22.31 26.22 -5.16
C ASN A 30 -21.39 26.50 -3.95
N TRP A 31 -21.37 27.73 -3.42
CA TRP A 31 -20.47 28.13 -2.35
C TRP A 31 -20.52 27.22 -1.11
N GLY A 32 -21.73 26.70 -0.78
CA GLY A 32 -21.91 25.77 0.32
C GLY A 32 -21.13 24.45 0.15
N LEU A 33 -21.00 23.95 -1.10
CA LEU A 33 -20.19 22.76 -1.37
C LEU A 33 -18.69 23.05 -1.19
N TYR A 34 -18.24 24.23 -1.60
CA TYR A 34 -16.84 24.62 -1.37
C TYR A 34 -16.53 24.85 0.11
N LEU A 35 -17.49 25.37 0.88
CA LEU A 35 -17.33 25.52 2.33
C LEU A 35 -17.20 24.13 3.02
N LEU A 36 -17.98 23.15 2.60
CA LEU A 36 -17.87 21.77 3.09
C LEU A 36 -16.55 21.12 2.68
N LEU A 37 -16.00 21.44 1.51
CA LEU A 37 -14.73 20.90 1.02
C LEU A 37 -13.52 21.58 1.67
N LEU A 38 -13.67 22.84 2.13
CA LEU A 38 -12.59 23.67 2.65
C LEU A 38 -11.77 23.00 3.77
N PRO A 39 -12.38 22.41 4.82
CA PRO A 39 -11.61 21.73 5.87
C PRO A 39 -10.71 20.62 5.32
N ALA A 40 -11.22 19.80 4.40
CA ALA A 40 -10.44 18.72 3.78
C ALA A 40 -9.27 19.26 2.95
N VAL A 41 -9.51 20.32 2.16
CA VAL A 41 -8.45 20.96 1.36
C VAL A 41 -7.39 21.61 2.24
N VAL A 42 -7.80 22.31 3.33
CA VAL A 42 -6.85 22.91 4.29
C VAL A 42 -5.99 21.84 4.95
N LEU A 43 -6.59 20.75 5.43
CA LEU A 43 -5.84 19.64 6.02
C LEU A 43 -4.87 19.02 5.02
N LEU A 44 -5.32 18.77 3.79
CA LEU A 44 -4.46 18.24 2.73
C LEU A 44 -3.31 19.20 2.43
N PHE A 45 -3.55 20.48 2.33
CA PHE A 45 -2.51 21.47 2.08
C PHE A 45 -1.50 21.53 3.23
N CYS A 46 -1.98 21.65 4.48
CA CYS A 46 -1.12 21.79 5.64
C CYS A 46 -0.28 20.54 5.94
N PHE A 47 -0.83 19.34 5.74
CA PHE A 47 -0.17 18.10 6.12
C PHE A 47 0.51 17.35 4.97
N ASN A 48 0.16 17.64 3.70
CA ASN A 48 0.79 17.00 2.55
C ASN A 48 1.64 17.98 1.73
N TYR A 49 1.11 19.15 1.38
CA TYR A 49 1.85 20.08 0.50
C TYR A 49 2.89 20.91 1.26
N LEU A 50 2.52 21.47 2.42
CA LEU A 50 3.45 22.29 3.19
C LEU A 50 4.72 21.53 3.61
N PRO A 51 4.65 20.26 4.08
CA PRO A 51 5.85 19.47 4.39
C PRO A 51 6.76 19.17 3.19
N MET A 52 6.25 19.24 1.96
CA MET A 52 7.09 19.07 0.75
C MET A 52 8.20 20.12 0.65
N TYR A 53 7.98 21.29 1.25
CA TYR A 53 9.04 22.31 1.37
C TYR A 53 10.26 21.76 2.13
N GLY A 54 10.06 20.84 3.08
CA GLY A 54 11.10 20.16 3.85
C GLY A 54 11.99 19.23 3.01
N VAL A 55 11.62 18.87 1.77
CA VAL A 55 12.47 18.07 0.86
C VAL A 55 13.84 18.71 0.65
N GLN A 56 13.93 20.03 0.72
CA GLN A 56 15.21 20.76 0.62
C GLN A 56 16.24 20.34 1.67
N ILE A 57 15.80 19.84 2.83
CA ILE A 57 16.68 19.34 3.91
C ILE A 57 17.63 18.24 3.39
N ALA A 58 17.18 17.42 2.45
CA ALA A 58 17.99 16.38 1.83
C ALA A 58 19.26 16.92 1.11
N PHE A 59 19.21 18.18 0.63
CA PHE A 59 20.28 18.85 -0.13
C PHE A 59 21.04 19.89 0.69
N ARG A 60 20.76 19.99 1.99
CA ARG A 60 21.37 20.96 2.89
C ARG A 60 22.09 20.23 4.03
N ASP A 61 23.03 20.90 4.67
CA ASP A 61 23.56 20.52 5.98
C ASP A 61 22.69 21.18 7.05
N PHE A 62 21.53 20.55 7.30
CA PHE A 62 20.44 21.16 8.08
C PHE A 62 20.77 21.18 9.56
N SER A 63 20.69 22.38 10.13
CA SER A 63 20.74 22.60 11.59
C SER A 63 19.41 23.21 12.06
N PRO A 64 18.75 22.61 13.08
CA PRO A 64 17.50 23.14 13.62
C PRO A 64 17.60 24.60 14.09
N SER A 65 18.77 25.03 14.59
CA SER A 65 19.01 26.39 15.06
C SER A 65 19.03 27.43 13.95
N GLN A 66 19.40 27.05 12.72
CA GLN A 66 19.49 27.92 11.55
C GLN A 66 18.23 27.83 10.66
N GLY A 67 17.41 26.81 10.86
CA GLY A 67 16.26 26.52 10.02
C GLY A 67 16.66 26.09 8.60
N ILE A 68 15.65 25.85 7.74
CA ILE A 68 15.90 25.35 6.37
C ILE A 68 16.66 26.40 5.53
N GLN A 69 16.29 27.68 5.60
CA GLN A 69 16.90 28.73 4.77
C GLN A 69 18.31 29.10 5.22
N GLY A 70 18.58 29.09 6.53
CA GLY A 70 19.90 29.41 7.09
C GLY A 70 20.92 28.28 6.96
N SER A 71 20.49 27.06 6.73
CA SER A 71 21.38 25.92 6.58
C SER A 71 22.09 25.90 5.22
N PRO A 72 23.42 25.63 5.15
CA PRO A 72 24.16 25.65 3.91
C PRO A 72 23.71 24.57 2.92
N TRP A 73 23.74 24.91 1.63
CA TRP A 73 23.43 23.97 0.55
C TRP A 73 24.64 23.09 0.25
N VAL A 74 24.50 21.77 0.37
CA VAL A 74 25.58 20.79 0.14
C VAL A 74 25.32 19.87 -1.07
N GLY A 75 24.25 20.11 -1.82
CA GLY A 75 23.92 19.34 -3.02
C GLY A 75 23.68 17.86 -2.70
N LEU A 76 24.36 16.95 -3.39
CA LEU A 76 24.16 15.51 -3.27
C LEU A 76 25.03 14.84 -2.19
N LEU A 77 25.70 15.62 -1.33
CA LEU A 77 26.63 15.07 -0.32
C LEU A 77 25.95 14.06 0.62
N ASN A 78 24.71 14.31 1.04
CA ASN A 78 23.98 13.40 1.94
C ASN A 78 23.65 12.07 1.23
N PHE A 79 23.35 12.09 -0.06
CA PHE A 79 23.16 10.87 -0.85
C PHE A 79 24.47 10.09 -0.98
N GLN A 80 25.59 10.78 -1.25
CA GLN A 80 26.91 10.15 -1.32
C GLN A 80 27.29 9.50 0.02
N LYS A 81 27.04 10.19 1.15
CA LYS A 81 27.24 9.63 2.50
C LYS A 81 26.44 8.33 2.70
N PHE A 82 25.18 8.31 2.25
CA PHE A 82 24.35 7.11 2.33
C PHE A 82 24.90 5.96 1.50
N PHE A 83 25.15 6.19 0.19
CA PHE A 83 25.60 5.11 -0.71
C PHE A 83 26.99 4.59 -0.37
N ASN A 84 27.86 5.41 0.20
CA ASN A 84 29.20 5.02 0.64
C ASN A 84 29.18 4.35 2.05
N SER A 85 28.02 4.35 2.75
CA SER A 85 27.93 3.68 4.04
C SER A 85 27.92 2.16 3.87
N PHE A 86 28.58 1.46 4.80
CA PHE A 86 28.62 0.00 4.82
C PHE A 86 27.21 -0.63 4.89
N GLN A 87 26.26 0.06 5.49
CA GLN A 87 24.90 -0.45 5.73
C GLN A 87 23.98 -0.28 4.51
N SER A 88 24.27 0.63 3.57
CA SER A 88 23.36 1.00 2.47
C SER A 88 22.92 -0.21 1.64
N LYS A 89 23.85 -1.09 1.28
CA LYS A 89 23.58 -2.28 0.47
C LYS A 89 22.61 -3.23 1.19
N ASN A 90 22.84 -3.48 2.48
CA ASN A 90 22.00 -4.37 3.28
C ASN A 90 20.60 -3.76 3.49
N LEU A 91 20.52 -2.45 3.77
CA LEU A 91 19.24 -1.74 3.92
C LEU A 91 18.39 -1.82 2.66
N ILE A 92 18.99 -1.55 1.51
CA ILE A 92 18.30 -1.64 0.22
C ILE A 92 17.85 -3.07 -0.03
N TRP A 93 18.73 -4.06 0.17
CA TRP A 93 18.41 -5.47 -0.03
C TRP A 93 17.30 -5.95 0.89
N ASN A 94 17.37 -5.67 2.19
CA ASN A 94 16.36 -6.03 3.16
C ASN A 94 15.00 -5.41 2.81
N THR A 95 15.00 -4.12 2.42
CA THR A 95 13.76 -3.43 2.02
C THR A 95 13.16 -4.06 0.77
N VAL A 96 13.96 -4.27 -0.27
CA VAL A 96 13.49 -4.85 -1.54
C VAL A 96 13.02 -6.30 -1.35
N SER A 97 13.80 -7.14 -0.66
CA SER A 97 13.45 -8.54 -0.45
C SER A 97 12.17 -8.70 0.37
N LEU A 98 12.04 -7.96 1.47
CA LEU A 98 10.85 -8.00 2.31
C LEU A 98 9.62 -7.44 1.58
N SER A 99 9.78 -6.34 0.82
CA SER A 99 8.72 -5.74 0.02
C SER A 99 8.22 -6.67 -1.07
N LEU A 100 9.13 -7.27 -1.80
CA LEU A 100 8.79 -8.19 -2.89
C LEU A 100 8.12 -9.46 -2.34
N TYR A 101 8.63 -10.00 -1.24
CA TYR A 101 8.01 -11.14 -0.58
C TYR A 101 6.61 -10.81 -0.08
N SER A 102 6.42 -9.65 0.56
CA SER A 102 5.11 -9.18 1.01
C SER A 102 4.12 -8.99 -0.15
N LEU A 103 4.59 -8.47 -1.28
CA LEU A 103 3.77 -8.31 -2.48
C LEU A 103 3.36 -9.67 -3.08
N ILE A 104 4.33 -10.57 -3.29
CA ILE A 104 4.09 -11.88 -3.92
C ILE A 104 3.19 -12.76 -3.04
N ALA A 105 3.43 -12.78 -1.73
CA ALA A 105 2.60 -13.53 -0.81
C ALA A 105 1.26 -12.84 -0.53
N GLY A 106 1.25 -11.55 -0.25
CA GLY A 106 0.06 -10.81 0.19
C GLY A 106 -0.96 -10.56 -0.92
N PHE A 107 -0.54 -10.44 -2.19
CA PHE A 107 -1.43 -10.10 -3.29
C PHE A 107 -2.40 -11.23 -3.71
N PRO A 108 -2.00 -12.50 -3.85
CA PRO A 108 -2.89 -13.58 -4.26
C PRO A 108 -3.93 -13.98 -3.21
N PHE A 109 -3.60 -13.89 -1.91
CA PHE A 109 -4.47 -14.41 -0.85
C PHE A 109 -5.86 -13.76 -0.79
N PRO A 110 -6.02 -12.43 -0.87
CA PRO A 110 -7.33 -11.81 -0.93
C PRO A 110 -8.16 -12.25 -2.13
N ILE A 111 -7.53 -12.47 -3.28
CA ILE A 111 -8.19 -12.94 -4.51
C ILE A 111 -8.69 -14.37 -4.31
N ILE A 112 -7.81 -15.26 -3.82
CA ILE A 112 -8.17 -16.64 -3.53
C ILE A 112 -9.33 -16.71 -2.53
N LEU A 113 -9.24 -15.92 -1.45
CA LEU A 113 -10.31 -15.86 -0.44
C LEU A 113 -11.63 -15.37 -1.04
N ALA A 114 -11.60 -14.33 -1.87
CA ALA A 114 -12.79 -13.83 -2.55
C ALA A 114 -13.44 -14.87 -3.45
N LEU A 115 -12.63 -15.57 -4.26
CA LEU A 115 -13.09 -16.66 -5.11
C LEU A 115 -13.71 -17.80 -4.30
N MET A 116 -13.09 -18.20 -3.18
CA MET A 116 -13.62 -19.22 -2.28
C MET A 116 -14.94 -18.79 -1.66
N VAL A 117 -15.02 -17.57 -1.14
CA VAL A 117 -16.23 -17.00 -0.53
C VAL A 117 -17.38 -16.88 -1.56
N ASN A 118 -17.05 -16.57 -2.82
CA ASN A 118 -18.05 -16.49 -3.90
C ASN A 118 -18.72 -17.84 -4.20
N GLN A 119 -18.01 -18.95 -4.04
CA GLN A 119 -18.55 -20.31 -4.28
C GLN A 119 -19.46 -20.83 -3.16
N ILE A 120 -19.51 -20.14 -2.00
CA ILE A 120 -20.31 -20.58 -0.85
C ILE A 120 -21.81 -20.26 -1.10
N ARG A 121 -22.63 -21.32 -1.10
CA ARG A 121 -24.09 -21.22 -1.32
C ARG A 121 -24.87 -20.88 -0.04
N VAL A 122 -24.39 -21.37 1.14
CA VAL A 122 -25.07 -21.18 2.41
C VAL A 122 -24.80 -19.77 2.95
N LYS A 123 -25.79 -18.88 2.85
CA LYS A 123 -25.68 -17.47 3.20
C LYS A 123 -25.13 -17.23 4.63
N ARG A 124 -25.62 -17.98 5.62
CA ARG A 124 -25.19 -17.84 7.02
C ARG A 124 -23.70 -18.21 7.17
N PHE A 125 -23.28 -19.32 6.56
CA PHE A 125 -21.89 -19.74 6.60
C PHE A 125 -20.97 -18.71 5.91
N LYS A 126 -21.38 -18.18 4.75
CA LYS A 126 -20.67 -17.10 4.04
C LYS A 126 -20.48 -15.89 4.95
N GLN A 127 -21.53 -15.44 5.63
CA GLN A 127 -21.46 -14.28 6.54
C GLN A 127 -20.53 -14.54 7.73
N VAL A 128 -20.62 -15.69 8.39
CA VAL A 128 -19.71 -16.05 9.51
C VAL A 128 -18.27 -16.07 9.04
N LEU A 129 -17.98 -16.71 7.90
CA LEU A 129 -16.62 -16.76 7.35
C LEU A 129 -16.06 -15.36 7.06
N GLN A 130 -16.87 -14.48 6.47
CA GLN A 130 -16.49 -13.10 6.21
C GLN A 130 -16.18 -12.35 7.52
N VAL A 131 -17.03 -12.45 8.53
CA VAL A 131 -16.78 -11.80 9.84
C VAL A 131 -15.49 -12.31 10.46
N VAL A 132 -15.29 -13.62 10.51
CA VAL A 132 -14.09 -14.24 11.10
C VAL A 132 -12.81 -13.84 10.37
N THR A 133 -12.85 -13.75 9.04
CA THR A 133 -11.69 -13.37 8.25
C THR A 133 -11.41 -11.86 8.25
N TYR A 134 -12.43 -11.02 8.48
CA TYR A 134 -12.28 -9.56 8.55
C TYR A 134 -11.81 -9.07 9.92
N LEU A 135 -12.16 -9.81 10.99
CA LEU A 135 -11.90 -9.41 12.36
C LEU A 135 -10.42 -9.10 12.66
N PRO A 136 -9.43 -9.89 12.17
CA PRO A 136 -8.02 -9.62 12.44
C PRO A 136 -7.54 -8.25 11.98
N HIS A 137 -8.14 -7.68 10.92
CA HIS A 137 -7.79 -6.35 10.41
C HIS A 137 -7.96 -5.23 11.46
N PHE A 138 -8.87 -5.38 12.41
CA PHE A 138 -9.12 -4.37 13.46
C PHE A 138 -8.16 -4.47 14.65
N ILE A 139 -7.27 -5.45 14.66
CA ILE A 139 -6.21 -5.57 15.69
C ILE A 139 -5.14 -4.51 15.37
N SER A 140 -4.79 -3.66 16.34
CA SER A 140 -3.70 -2.71 16.14
C SER A 140 -2.35 -3.42 15.96
N THR A 141 -1.43 -2.79 15.23
CA THR A 141 -0.09 -3.34 14.97
C THR A 141 0.66 -3.68 16.27
N VAL A 142 0.56 -2.81 17.29
CA VAL A 142 1.19 -3.02 18.60
C VAL A 142 0.66 -4.28 19.27
N VAL A 143 -0.67 -4.43 19.31
CA VAL A 143 -1.32 -5.61 19.90
C VAL A 143 -0.97 -6.87 19.11
N MET A 144 -0.96 -6.78 17.78
CA MET A 144 -0.60 -7.90 16.91
C MET A 144 0.82 -8.39 17.17
N VAL A 145 1.80 -7.49 17.22
CA VAL A 145 3.19 -7.86 17.54
C VAL A 145 3.30 -8.38 18.96
N GLY A 146 2.60 -7.79 19.93
CA GLY A 146 2.55 -8.31 21.30
C GLY A 146 2.01 -9.74 21.38
N ILE A 147 0.93 -10.05 20.66
CA ILE A 147 0.39 -11.41 20.56
C ILE A 147 1.42 -12.36 19.96
N MET A 148 2.11 -11.95 18.88
CA MET A 148 3.16 -12.79 18.25
C MET A 148 4.31 -13.07 19.21
N LEU A 149 4.78 -12.07 19.97
CA LEU A 149 5.84 -12.23 20.97
C LEU A 149 5.46 -13.26 22.05
N ILE A 150 4.21 -13.24 22.51
CA ILE A 150 3.69 -14.18 23.50
C ILE A 150 3.50 -15.58 22.89
N LEU A 151 2.83 -15.69 21.76
CA LEU A 151 2.49 -16.98 21.15
C LEU A 151 3.73 -17.74 20.65
N LEU A 152 4.72 -16.99 20.09
CA LEU A 152 5.96 -17.56 19.54
C LEU A 152 7.09 -17.65 20.57
N SER A 153 6.83 -17.31 21.85
CA SER A 153 7.82 -17.46 22.91
C SER A 153 8.24 -18.92 23.09
N PRO A 154 9.56 -19.21 23.08
CA PRO A 154 10.05 -20.57 23.29
C PRO A 154 9.82 -21.09 24.71
N SER A 155 9.75 -20.20 25.71
CA SER A 155 9.58 -20.56 27.11
C SER A 155 8.13 -20.81 27.51
N ASN A 156 7.23 -19.84 27.24
CA ASN A 156 5.87 -19.83 27.77
C ASN A 156 4.78 -19.75 26.68
N GLY A 157 5.18 -19.63 25.39
CA GLY A 157 4.24 -19.51 24.28
C GLY A 157 3.63 -20.87 23.87
N ILE A 158 2.55 -20.78 23.09
CA ILE A 158 1.92 -21.97 22.49
C ILE A 158 2.95 -22.73 21.64
N TYR A 159 3.76 -22.01 20.85
CA TYR A 159 4.85 -22.58 20.06
C TYR A 159 5.82 -23.39 20.92
N GLY A 160 6.36 -22.80 22.00
CA GLY A 160 7.32 -23.45 22.86
C GLY A 160 6.77 -24.68 23.59
N ASN A 161 5.49 -24.61 24.02
CA ASN A 161 4.81 -25.73 24.65
C ASN A 161 4.59 -26.88 23.64
N LEU A 162 4.12 -26.55 22.43
CA LEU A 162 3.89 -27.53 21.38
C LEU A 162 5.21 -28.21 20.95
N ALA A 163 6.28 -27.44 20.76
CA ALA A 163 7.60 -27.95 20.43
C ALA A 163 8.12 -28.95 21.48
N ARG A 164 7.92 -28.65 22.77
CA ARG A 164 8.31 -29.57 23.87
C ARG A 164 7.49 -30.86 23.85
N VAL A 165 6.20 -30.78 23.61
CA VAL A 165 5.34 -31.98 23.44
C VAL A 165 5.81 -32.83 22.28
N LEU A 166 6.33 -32.21 21.20
CA LEU A 166 6.91 -32.91 20.04
C LEU A 166 8.36 -33.38 20.28
N GLY A 167 8.92 -33.27 21.49
CA GLY A 167 10.24 -33.75 21.86
C GLY A 167 11.40 -32.75 21.67
N VAL A 168 11.11 -31.50 21.26
CA VAL A 168 12.13 -30.46 21.12
C VAL A 168 12.37 -29.81 22.50
N GLN A 169 13.46 -30.18 23.16
CA GLN A 169 13.77 -29.70 24.54
C GLN A 169 14.09 -28.21 24.58
N ASN A 170 14.79 -27.69 23.56
CA ASN A 170 15.20 -26.28 23.47
C ASN A 170 14.63 -25.66 22.17
N PRO A 171 13.36 -25.19 22.18
CA PRO A 171 12.78 -24.52 21.01
C PRO A 171 13.52 -23.24 20.65
N VAL A 172 13.76 -23.02 19.37
CA VAL A 172 14.44 -21.82 18.86
C VAL A 172 13.58 -20.58 19.12
N ASN A 173 14.23 -19.46 19.47
CA ASN A 173 13.55 -18.17 19.57
C ASN A 173 13.22 -17.63 18.17
N ILE A 174 12.02 -17.96 17.64
CA ILE A 174 11.60 -17.57 16.29
C ILE A 174 11.67 -16.04 16.10
N MET A 175 11.29 -15.24 17.09
CA MET A 175 11.32 -13.78 17.00
C MET A 175 12.76 -13.21 17.05
N GLY A 176 13.70 -13.96 17.58
CA GLY A 176 15.13 -13.61 17.57
C GLY A 176 15.88 -14.16 16.36
N GLU A 177 15.30 -15.12 15.63
CA GLU A 177 15.95 -15.73 14.49
C GLU A 177 15.86 -14.85 13.25
N ALA A 178 17.03 -14.44 12.73
CA ALA A 178 17.10 -13.55 11.57
C ALA A 178 16.42 -14.16 10.32
N SER A 179 16.63 -15.46 10.08
CA SER A 179 16.04 -16.19 8.95
C SER A 179 14.51 -16.27 9.03
N ALA A 180 13.94 -16.31 10.23
CA ALA A 180 12.50 -16.40 10.44
C ALA A 180 11.78 -15.04 10.30
N PHE A 181 12.49 -13.92 10.47
CA PHE A 181 11.91 -12.59 10.54
C PHE A 181 10.97 -12.28 9.37
N GLN A 182 11.45 -12.44 8.12
CA GLN A 182 10.67 -12.11 6.94
C GLN A 182 9.40 -12.97 6.84
N HIS A 183 9.50 -14.26 7.18
CA HIS A 183 8.36 -15.16 7.16
C HIS A 183 7.30 -14.79 8.19
N VAL A 184 7.71 -14.52 9.42
CA VAL A 184 6.77 -14.10 10.49
C VAL A 184 6.12 -12.77 10.13
N TYR A 185 6.89 -11.81 9.63
CA TYR A 185 6.37 -10.52 9.19
C TYR A 185 5.31 -10.67 8.10
N VAL A 186 5.65 -11.39 7.01
CA VAL A 186 4.78 -11.49 5.82
C VAL A 186 3.52 -12.30 6.13
N TRP A 187 3.66 -13.49 6.73
CA TRP A 187 2.50 -14.34 6.97
C TRP A 187 1.55 -13.81 8.04
N SER A 188 2.07 -13.12 9.05
CA SER A 188 1.22 -12.41 9.99
C SER A 188 0.46 -11.24 9.35
N ASP A 189 1.08 -10.57 8.37
CA ASP A 189 0.44 -9.51 7.59
C ASP A 189 -0.67 -10.04 6.69
N VAL A 190 -0.39 -11.14 5.97
CA VAL A 190 -1.38 -11.84 5.16
C VAL A 190 -2.58 -12.28 6.00
N TRP A 191 -2.33 -12.89 7.17
CA TRP A 191 -3.39 -13.31 8.07
C TRP A 191 -4.23 -12.13 8.56
N GLN A 192 -3.59 -11.02 8.87
CA GLN A 192 -4.27 -9.83 9.40
C GLN A 192 -5.12 -9.12 8.34
N HIS A 193 -4.65 -9.03 7.08
CA HIS A 193 -5.25 -8.15 6.08
C HIS A 193 -5.96 -8.87 4.94
N ALA A 194 -5.67 -10.14 4.64
CA ALA A 194 -6.24 -10.82 3.48
C ALA A 194 -7.77 -10.85 3.46
N GLY A 195 -8.40 -11.01 4.63
CA GLY A 195 -9.86 -10.96 4.74
C GLY A 195 -10.43 -9.60 4.33
N TRP A 196 -9.92 -8.54 4.90
CA TRP A 196 -10.34 -7.17 4.60
C TRP A 196 -10.10 -6.80 3.14
N ASP A 197 -8.92 -7.08 2.63
CA ASP A 197 -8.55 -6.80 1.24
C ASP A 197 -9.39 -7.59 0.23
N SER A 198 -9.95 -8.74 0.63
CA SER A 198 -10.85 -9.54 -0.21
C SER A 198 -12.20 -8.87 -0.49
N ILE A 199 -12.59 -7.87 0.30
CA ILE A 199 -13.90 -7.20 0.17
C ILE A 199 -14.06 -6.58 -1.22
N ILE A 200 -13.02 -5.93 -1.74
CA ILE A 200 -13.08 -5.28 -3.05
C ILE A 200 -13.30 -6.32 -4.17
N TYR A 201 -12.62 -7.46 -4.07
CA TYR A 201 -12.77 -8.55 -5.03
C TYR A 201 -14.15 -9.23 -4.93
N ILE A 202 -14.67 -9.40 -3.70
CA ILE A 202 -16.03 -9.93 -3.48
C ILE A 202 -17.09 -8.98 -4.07
N ALA A 203 -16.89 -7.67 -3.90
CA ALA A 203 -17.78 -6.67 -4.48
C ALA A 203 -17.73 -6.68 -6.01
N ALA A 204 -16.54 -6.84 -6.60
CA ALA A 204 -16.39 -7.00 -8.05
C ALA A 204 -17.14 -8.26 -8.54
N LEU A 205 -16.94 -9.41 -7.89
CA LEU A 205 -17.64 -10.65 -8.26
C LEU A 205 -19.17 -10.55 -8.14
N ALA A 206 -19.66 -9.76 -7.21
CA ALA A 206 -21.10 -9.53 -7.05
C ALA A 206 -21.73 -8.73 -8.21
N ALA A 207 -20.92 -8.08 -9.04
CA ALA A 207 -21.35 -7.34 -10.23
C ALA A 207 -21.39 -8.21 -11.53
N VAL A 208 -20.94 -9.47 -11.44
CA VAL A 208 -21.03 -10.41 -12.56
C VAL A 208 -22.51 -10.73 -12.85
N ASP A 209 -22.90 -10.67 -14.13
CA ASP A 209 -24.26 -10.99 -14.54
C ASP A 209 -24.60 -12.46 -14.23
N PRO A 210 -25.66 -12.73 -13.43
CA PRO A 210 -26.09 -14.08 -13.11
C PRO A 210 -26.38 -14.95 -14.34
N SER A 211 -26.81 -14.35 -15.46
CA SER A 211 -27.09 -15.06 -16.70
C SER A 211 -25.88 -15.82 -17.26
N LEU A 212 -24.65 -15.33 -17.01
CA LEU A 212 -23.43 -16.02 -17.41
C LEU A 212 -23.26 -17.35 -16.67
N TYR A 213 -23.59 -17.38 -15.38
CA TYR A 213 -23.54 -18.63 -14.59
C TYR A 213 -24.65 -19.61 -14.99
N GLU A 214 -25.83 -19.08 -15.33
CA GLU A 214 -26.96 -19.89 -15.79
C GLU A 214 -26.64 -20.54 -17.14
N ALA A 215 -26.16 -19.76 -18.14
CA ALA A 215 -25.74 -20.26 -19.43
C ALA A 215 -24.64 -21.34 -19.29
N ALA A 216 -23.56 -21.05 -18.51
CA ALA A 216 -22.51 -22.00 -18.27
C ALA A 216 -23.01 -23.29 -17.56
N THR A 217 -24.08 -23.18 -16.77
CA THR A 217 -24.67 -24.36 -16.11
C THR A 217 -25.45 -25.21 -17.10
N VAL A 218 -26.19 -24.59 -18.05
CA VAL A 218 -26.89 -25.28 -19.16
C VAL A 218 -25.88 -25.99 -20.06
N ASP A 219 -24.75 -25.37 -20.35
CA ASP A 219 -23.62 -25.93 -21.11
C ASP A 219 -22.85 -27.03 -20.37
N GLY A 220 -23.24 -27.38 -19.14
CA GLY A 220 -22.61 -28.44 -18.33
C GLY A 220 -21.27 -28.06 -17.71
N ALA A 221 -20.91 -26.78 -17.64
CA ALA A 221 -19.65 -26.31 -17.07
C ALA A 221 -19.55 -26.62 -15.57
N SER A 222 -18.45 -27.25 -15.17
CA SER A 222 -18.13 -27.51 -13.77
C SER A 222 -17.87 -26.20 -13.01
N LYS A 223 -17.87 -26.26 -11.64
CA LYS A 223 -17.56 -25.10 -10.81
C LYS A 223 -16.18 -24.52 -11.10
N ILE A 224 -15.17 -25.38 -11.34
CA ILE A 224 -13.80 -24.97 -11.65
C ILE A 224 -13.74 -24.27 -13.01
N GLN A 225 -14.46 -24.78 -14.01
CA GLN A 225 -14.52 -24.12 -15.31
C GLN A 225 -15.15 -22.73 -15.22
N ARG A 226 -16.26 -22.58 -14.47
CA ARG A 226 -16.88 -21.26 -14.23
C ARG A 226 -15.95 -20.31 -13.50
N LEU A 227 -15.22 -20.79 -12.48
CA LEU A 227 -14.23 -20.00 -11.76
C LEU A 227 -13.14 -19.46 -12.71
N TRP A 228 -12.57 -20.31 -13.57
CA TRP A 228 -11.48 -19.89 -14.47
C TRP A 228 -11.94 -19.07 -15.69
N HIS A 229 -13.15 -19.27 -16.19
CA HIS A 229 -13.63 -18.62 -17.42
C HIS A 229 -14.59 -17.44 -17.16
N ILE A 230 -15.16 -17.33 -15.95
CA ILE A 230 -16.06 -16.21 -15.59
C ILE A 230 -15.45 -15.39 -14.47
N ASP A 231 -15.22 -16.01 -13.27
CA ASP A 231 -14.83 -15.27 -12.07
C ASP A 231 -13.44 -14.64 -12.23
N VAL A 232 -12.42 -15.42 -12.61
CA VAL A 232 -11.03 -14.95 -12.73
C VAL A 232 -10.89 -13.86 -13.79
N PRO A 233 -11.37 -14.00 -15.04
CA PRO A 233 -11.28 -12.94 -16.03
C PRO A 233 -11.99 -11.65 -15.61
N PHE A 234 -13.11 -11.75 -14.92
CA PHE A 234 -13.84 -10.58 -14.43
C PHE A 234 -13.08 -9.83 -13.33
N LEU A 235 -12.26 -10.54 -12.53
CA LEU A 235 -11.42 -9.94 -11.49
C LEU A 235 -10.15 -9.28 -12.02
N ILE A 236 -9.65 -9.66 -13.21
CA ILE A 236 -8.37 -9.17 -13.75
C ILE A 236 -8.28 -7.64 -13.74
N PRO A 237 -9.26 -6.86 -14.24
CA PRO A 237 -9.16 -5.40 -14.24
C PRO A 237 -9.00 -4.82 -12.83
N THR A 238 -9.79 -5.31 -11.86
CA THR A 238 -9.71 -4.89 -10.46
C THR A 238 -8.37 -5.28 -9.85
N ALA A 239 -7.91 -6.51 -10.10
CA ALA A 239 -6.63 -7.01 -9.59
C ALA A 239 -5.45 -6.20 -10.14
N VAL A 240 -5.46 -5.85 -11.42
CA VAL A 240 -4.42 -5.04 -12.06
C VAL A 240 -4.35 -3.65 -11.43
N ILE A 241 -5.48 -2.96 -11.24
CA ILE A 241 -5.51 -1.64 -10.60
C ILE A 241 -4.94 -1.72 -9.18
N LEU A 242 -5.37 -2.70 -8.38
CA LEU A 242 -4.90 -2.88 -7.01
C LEU A 242 -3.42 -3.28 -6.95
N LEU A 243 -2.93 -4.06 -7.92
CA LEU A 243 -1.51 -4.39 -8.04
C LEU A 243 -0.67 -3.13 -8.31
N ILE A 244 -1.10 -2.26 -9.24
CA ILE A 244 -0.41 -1.00 -9.54
C ILE A 244 -0.36 -0.11 -8.29
N MET A 245 -1.47 0.01 -7.56
CA MET A 245 -1.53 0.80 -6.32
C MET A 245 -0.61 0.25 -5.23
N ARG A 246 -0.57 -1.08 -5.03
CA ARG A 246 0.34 -1.73 -4.08
C ARG A 246 1.79 -1.57 -4.49
N ALA A 247 2.10 -1.74 -5.76
CA ALA A 247 3.44 -1.62 -6.28
C ALA A 247 4.00 -0.19 -6.17
N GLY A 248 3.16 0.83 -6.31
CA GLY A 248 3.54 2.23 -6.07
C GLY A 248 3.95 2.53 -4.62
N ASN A 249 3.61 1.65 -3.68
CA ASN A 249 3.94 1.77 -2.27
C ASN A 249 4.80 0.60 -1.76
N VAL A 250 5.35 -0.21 -2.65
CA VAL A 250 6.00 -1.46 -2.29
C VAL A 250 7.22 -1.28 -1.37
N MET A 251 7.98 -0.18 -1.53
CA MET A 251 9.12 0.15 -0.66
C MET A 251 8.70 0.79 0.67
N ASN A 252 7.43 1.15 0.84
CA ASN A 252 6.88 1.68 2.09
C ASN A 252 6.34 0.52 2.95
N LEU A 253 7.27 -0.31 3.43
CA LEU A 253 6.95 -1.32 4.43
C LEU A 253 6.43 -0.66 5.70
N GLY A 254 5.45 -1.27 6.34
CA GLY A 254 4.87 -0.80 7.59
C GLY A 254 5.94 -0.57 8.66
N PHE A 255 6.43 0.67 8.77
CA PHE A 255 7.47 1.08 9.72
C PHE A 255 7.19 0.54 11.13
N GLU A 256 5.98 0.75 11.63
CA GLU A 256 5.58 0.38 12.99
C GLU A 256 5.77 -1.11 13.26
N LYS A 257 5.28 -1.97 12.37
CA LYS A 257 5.35 -3.43 12.51
C LYS A 257 6.81 -3.92 12.47
N VAL A 258 7.59 -3.44 11.49
CA VAL A 258 9.01 -3.80 11.39
C VAL A 258 9.76 -3.36 12.64
N TYR A 259 9.56 -2.11 13.07
CA TYR A 259 10.24 -1.53 14.23
C TYR A 259 9.92 -2.27 15.53
N LEU A 260 8.66 -2.64 15.76
CA LEU A 260 8.23 -3.39 16.94
C LEU A 260 8.72 -4.85 16.95
N MET A 261 8.93 -5.44 15.78
CA MET A 261 9.46 -6.80 15.65
C MET A 261 11.00 -6.86 15.70
N GLN A 262 11.70 -5.71 15.57
CA GLN A 262 13.15 -5.65 15.63
C GLN A 262 13.69 -5.95 17.03
N ASN A 263 14.79 -6.70 17.06
CA ASN A 263 15.59 -6.92 18.26
C ASN A 263 17.07 -7.07 17.85
N PRO A 264 18.02 -7.02 18.80
CA PRO A 264 19.45 -7.09 18.49
C PRO A 264 19.88 -8.34 17.70
N LEU A 265 19.12 -9.46 17.81
CA LEU A 265 19.47 -10.73 17.17
C LEU A 265 19.06 -10.77 15.69
N ASN A 266 17.96 -10.06 15.31
CA ASN A 266 17.43 -10.09 13.96
C ASN A 266 17.71 -8.82 13.12
N THR A 267 18.34 -7.78 13.72
CA THR A 267 18.57 -6.47 13.08
C THR A 267 19.30 -6.56 11.74
N SER A 268 20.18 -7.56 11.55
CA SER A 268 20.89 -7.76 10.28
C SER A 268 19.97 -7.92 9.06
N ILE A 269 18.77 -8.49 9.24
CA ILE A 269 17.78 -8.74 8.17
C ILE A 269 16.54 -7.85 8.35
N SER A 270 16.19 -7.48 9.58
CA SER A 270 14.99 -6.70 9.86
C SER A 270 15.16 -5.20 9.66
N GLU A 271 16.40 -4.68 9.59
CA GLU A 271 16.60 -3.26 9.36
C GLU A 271 16.33 -2.90 7.90
N VAL A 272 15.30 -2.09 7.70
CA VAL A 272 14.84 -1.59 6.39
C VAL A 272 14.99 -0.07 6.32
N ILE A 273 14.85 0.49 5.12
CA ILE A 273 15.03 1.94 4.90
C ILE A 273 14.17 2.77 5.86
N SER A 274 12.89 2.41 6.08
CA SER A 274 11.98 3.18 6.94
C SER A 274 12.42 3.19 8.41
N THR A 275 12.89 2.06 8.95
CA THR A 275 13.38 2.00 10.34
C THR A 275 14.74 2.68 10.51
N TYR A 276 15.61 2.59 9.51
CA TYR A 276 16.87 3.32 9.46
C TYR A 276 16.66 4.83 9.44
N VAL A 277 15.80 5.33 8.55
CA VAL A 277 15.43 6.76 8.45
C VAL A 277 14.94 7.30 9.80
N TYR A 278 14.08 6.55 10.48
CA TYR A 278 13.62 6.92 11.81
C TYR A 278 14.76 6.99 12.84
N LYS A 279 15.62 5.98 12.91
CA LYS A 279 16.72 5.91 13.86
C LYS A 279 17.73 7.06 13.65
N ILE A 280 18.17 7.28 12.42
CA ILE A 280 19.13 8.36 12.14
C ILE A 280 18.51 9.75 12.25
N GLY A 281 17.24 9.91 11.83
CA GLY A 281 16.56 11.20 11.86
C GLY A 281 16.09 11.60 13.25
N MET A 282 15.36 10.72 13.94
CA MET A 282 14.67 11.07 15.18
C MET A 282 15.52 10.74 16.44
N ILE A 283 16.33 9.67 16.39
CA ILE A 283 17.13 9.29 17.55
C ILE A 283 18.52 9.93 17.48
N SER A 284 19.17 9.91 16.30
CA SER A 284 20.53 10.43 16.13
C SER A 284 20.60 11.88 15.64
N ASN A 285 19.45 12.55 15.42
CA ASN A 285 19.33 13.94 14.96
C ASN A 285 20.04 14.26 13.62
N GLN A 286 20.25 13.23 12.75
CA GLN A 286 20.84 13.39 11.45
C GLN A 286 19.77 13.67 10.39
N TYR A 287 19.09 14.80 10.52
CA TYR A 287 17.91 15.15 9.70
C TYR A 287 18.19 15.18 8.19
N SER A 288 19.35 15.71 7.79
CA SER A 288 19.73 15.83 6.39
C SER A 288 19.93 14.47 5.72
N LEU A 289 20.63 13.57 6.38
CA LEU A 289 20.86 12.21 5.91
C LEU A 289 19.55 11.43 5.86
N SER A 290 18.74 11.53 6.92
CA SER A 290 17.42 10.90 7.01
C SER A 290 16.49 11.38 5.86
N ALA A 291 16.44 12.69 5.61
CA ALA A 291 15.65 13.26 4.52
C ALA A 291 16.14 12.80 3.13
N ALA A 292 17.47 12.70 2.93
CA ALA A 292 18.03 12.21 1.67
C ALA A 292 17.69 10.72 1.42
N VAL A 293 17.80 9.88 2.44
CA VAL A 293 17.46 8.45 2.33
C VAL A 293 15.97 8.24 2.09
N ASN A 294 15.11 9.03 2.77
CA ASN A 294 13.66 8.98 2.57
C ASN A 294 13.26 9.47 1.17
N LEU A 295 13.91 10.54 0.67
CA LEU A 295 13.68 11.03 -0.69
C LEU A 295 14.10 9.98 -1.74
N PHE A 296 15.24 9.31 -1.55
CA PHE A 296 15.66 8.19 -2.39
C PHE A 296 14.60 7.08 -2.44
N ASN A 297 14.08 6.67 -1.27
CA ASN A 297 13.01 5.67 -1.19
C ASN A 297 11.74 6.11 -1.95
N THR A 298 11.35 7.39 -1.80
CA THR A 298 10.19 7.96 -2.49
C THR A 298 10.38 7.98 -4.01
N VAL A 299 11.57 8.34 -4.50
CA VAL A 299 11.90 8.32 -5.94
C VAL A 299 11.82 6.90 -6.50
N ILE A 300 12.33 5.90 -5.78
CA ILE A 300 12.20 4.49 -6.21
C ILE A 300 10.73 4.08 -6.31
N ASN A 301 9.91 4.37 -5.29
CA ASN A 301 8.48 4.08 -5.34
C ASN A 301 7.79 4.72 -6.54
N PHE A 302 8.11 5.98 -6.81
CA PHE A 302 7.56 6.71 -7.95
C PHE A 302 7.96 6.08 -9.30
N VAL A 303 9.24 5.73 -9.45
CA VAL A 303 9.74 5.05 -10.66
C VAL A 303 9.06 3.68 -10.83
N LEU A 304 8.95 2.89 -9.78
CA LEU A 304 8.26 1.60 -9.80
C LEU A 304 6.79 1.76 -10.20
N LEU A 305 6.09 2.74 -9.66
CA LEU A 305 4.70 3.03 -10.03
C LEU A 305 4.57 3.35 -11.53
N LEU A 306 5.45 4.21 -12.07
CA LEU A 306 5.45 4.54 -13.50
C LEU A 306 5.73 3.31 -14.38
N LEU A 307 6.73 2.50 -13.99
CA LEU A 307 7.08 1.28 -14.74
C LEU A 307 5.93 0.28 -14.77
N ILE A 308 5.30 0.01 -13.61
CA ILE A 308 4.23 -0.96 -13.50
C ILE A 308 2.95 -0.45 -14.19
N ASN A 309 2.62 0.84 -14.06
CA ASN A 309 1.50 1.43 -14.79
C ASN A 309 1.72 1.37 -16.31
N GLY A 310 2.93 1.68 -16.78
CA GLY A 310 3.28 1.57 -18.20
C GLY A 310 3.25 0.13 -18.73
N PHE A 311 3.68 -0.84 -17.93
CA PHE A 311 3.61 -2.26 -18.27
C PHE A 311 2.16 -2.77 -18.31
N SER A 312 1.34 -2.38 -17.34
CA SER A 312 -0.07 -2.72 -17.27
C SER A 312 -0.87 -2.22 -18.50
N LYS A 313 -0.59 -0.98 -18.92
CA LYS A 313 -1.19 -0.39 -20.13
C LYS A 313 -0.91 -1.21 -21.41
N LYS A 314 0.27 -1.85 -21.49
CA LYS A 314 0.63 -2.70 -22.63
C LYS A 314 -0.05 -4.07 -22.61
N LEU A 315 -0.42 -4.57 -21.42
CA LEU A 315 -0.98 -5.91 -21.26
C LEU A 315 -2.52 -5.98 -21.37
N GLY A 316 -3.26 -4.89 -21.12
CA GLY A 316 -4.70 -5.04 -21.05
C GLY A 316 -5.55 -3.77 -20.95
N ASP A 317 -5.14 -2.64 -21.52
CA ASP A 317 -5.90 -1.35 -21.48
C ASP A 317 -6.33 -0.87 -20.07
N THR A 318 -5.90 -1.54 -19.01
CA THR A 318 -6.17 -1.18 -17.62
C THR A 318 -4.96 -0.44 -17.07
N SER A 319 -5.10 0.88 -16.91
CA SER A 319 -4.08 1.75 -16.33
C SER A 319 -4.75 2.78 -15.42
N LEU A 320 -3.96 3.43 -14.54
CA LEU A 320 -4.48 4.50 -13.69
C LEU A 320 -4.75 5.80 -14.47
N TRP A 321 -4.00 6.05 -15.54
CA TRP A 321 -4.15 7.19 -16.46
C TRP A 321 -3.65 6.84 -17.87
#